data_eb549b8d505f2ec64662a8f15698bf51
#
_entry.id   eb549b8d505f2ec64662a8f15698bf51
#
_cell.length_a   1.000
_cell.length_b   1.000
_cell.length_c   1.000
_cell.angle_alpha   90.00
_cell.angle_beta   90.00
_cell.angle_gamma   90.00
#
_symmetry.space_group_name_H-M   'P 1'
#
loop_
_entity.id
_entity.type
_entity.pdbx_description
1 polymer ?
#
loop_
_entity_poly.entity_id
_entity_poly.type
_entity_poly.pdbx_seq_one_letter_code
_entity_poly.pdbx_strand_id
1 'polypeptide(L)'
;MYRFISSKSLKDVNKAYLARYKKKESFNKKFAEAVDECPEIAGLLPPGTKGIDLLTYDFSRLVDLYYDYNKTLNDLHDDARVKEINDKFKAIFNYDSHREKIRRFLSDPNNGFEIHNCVYCDLNKVKGYTRRDGERNLEFHADHVLDKGSCPLVALSIHNFVPSCPTCNEPPLKGVRPLGNTKADTLKISPKSATNKFDKDVKFILNITDTTIPDLELFKTNDGWEIDFSYKDGGYWQTVSMFELKERYNAEKTYFGEFLHRKKNLDIKEYIENSIYTEDEILELMFCYERNKLNHTPKEKCRLELLEQV
;
A
#
# COMPACT_ATOMS: atom_id res chain seq x y z
N MET A 1 -4.93 -5.65 1.44
CA MET A 1 -3.91 -4.60 1.75
C MET A 1 -2.91 -5.16 2.74
N TYR A 2 -1.64 -4.77 2.68
CA TYR A 2 -0.61 -5.24 3.59
C TYR A 2 0.33 -4.10 4.02
N ARG A 3 1.09 -4.32 5.09
CA ARG A 3 2.09 -3.34 5.52
C ARG A 3 3.26 -3.30 4.54
N PHE A 4 3.61 -2.11 4.12
CA PHE A 4 4.74 -1.88 3.23
C PHE A 4 5.90 -1.24 4.00
N ILE A 5 6.83 -2.06 4.45
CA ILE A 5 8.00 -1.67 5.22
C ILE A 5 9.27 -2.20 4.56
N SER A 6 10.39 -1.50 4.80
CA SER A 6 11.72 -2.00 4.41
C SER A 6 12.21 -3.04 5.43
N SER A 7 12.96 -4.03 4.96
CA SER A 7 13.72 -4.94 5.82
C SER A 7 14.92 -4.27 6.50
N LYS A 8 15.31 -3.07 6.04
CA LYS A 8 16.36 -2.25 6.63
C LYS A 8 15.81 -1.34 7.72
N SER A 9 16.70 -0.88 8.62
CA SER A 9 16.34 0.12 9.61
C SER A 9 15.88 1.43 8.97
N LEU A 10 14.98 2.17 9.65
CA LEU A 10 14.54 3.50 9.20
C LEU A 10 15.74 4.44 8.98
N LYS A 11 16.78 4.36 9.85
CA LYS A 11 17.99 5.15 9.74
C LYS A 11 18.74 4.88 8.44
N ASP A 12 18.87 3.64 8.04
CA ASP A 12 19.57 3.24 6.81
C ASP A 12 18.79 3.64 5.57
N VAL A 13 17.47 3.43 5.57
CA VAL A 13 16.58 3.89 4.49
C VAL A 13 16.67 5.40 4.32
N ASN A 14 16.57 6.16 5.40
CA ASN A 14 16.63 7.61 5.39
C ASN A 14 18.00 8.12 4.89
N LYS A 15 19.09 7.52 5.37
CA LYS A 15 20.44 7.84 4.91
C LYS A 15 20.62 7.59 3.41
N ALA A 16 20.17 6.42 2.92
CA ALA A 16 20.28 6.06 1.52
C ALA A 16 19.39 6.97 0.63
N TYR A 17 18.21 7.33 1.11
CA TYR A 17 17.32 8.24 0.39
C TYR A 17 17.90 9.65 0.29
N LEU A 18 18.37 10.21 1.41
CA LEU A 18 18.98 11.55 1.45
C LEU A 18 20.29 11.64 0.65
N ALA A 19 21.02 10.54 0.46
CA ALA A 19 22.20 10.52 -0.38
C ALA A 19 21.92 10.85 -1.85
N ARG A 20 20.68 10.64 -2.31
CA ARG A 20 20.24 10.93 -3.70
C ARG A 20 19.97 12.43 -3.96
N TYR A 21 19.92 13.26 -2.91
CA TYR A 21 19.70 14.70 -3.02
C TYR A 21 21.02 15.45 -3.01
N LYS A 22 21.48 15.89 -4.19
CA LYS A 22 22.78 16.56 -4.36
C LYS A 22 22.77 18.04 -3.97
N LYS A 23 21.63 18.72 -4.03
CA LYS A 23 21.48 20.18 -3.81
C LYS A 23 20.76 20.50 -2.50
N LYS A 24 21.18 19.87 -1.39
CA LYS A 24 20.50 20.00 -0.08
C LYS A 24 20.47 21.43 0.44
N GLU A 25 21.56 22.16 0.30
CA GLU A 25 21.65 23.55 0.79
C GLU A 25 20.68 24.48 0.05
N SER A 26 20.63 24.40 -1.29
CA SER A 26 19.69 25.18 -2.09
C SER A 26 18.24 24.81 -1.80
N PHE A 27 17.96 23.53 -1.55
CA PHE A 27 16.61 23.08 -1.17
C PHE A 27 16.22 23.64 0.20
N ASN A 28 17.10 23.56 1.20
CA ASN A 28 16.86 24.10 2.54
C ASN A 28 16.70 25.61 2.53
N LYS A 29 17.51 26.33 1.73
CA LYS A 29 17.37 27.78 1.59
C LYS A 29 16.01 28.21 1.05
N LYS A 30 15.56 27.59 -0.06
CA LYS A 30 14.24 27.86 -0.63
C LYS A 30 13.11 27.53 0.35
N PHE A 31 13.27 26.45 1.11
CA PHE A 31 12.30 26.07 2.12
C PHE A 31 12.22 27.08 3.25
N ALA A 32 13.35 27.56 3.76
CA ALA A 32 13.39 28.57 4.81
C ALA A 32 12.75 29.89 4.34
N GLU A 33 13.09 30.36 3.13
CA GLU A 33 12.49 31.54 2.52
C GLU A 33 10.96 31.41 2.42
N ALA A 34 10.47 30.24 2.00
CA ALA A 34 9.03 29.99 1.90
C ALA A 34 8.34 29.96 3.27
N VAL A 35 8.99 29.40 4.29
CA VAL A 35 8.46 29.39 5.66
C VAL A 35 8.41 30.81 6.24
N ASP A 36 9.44 31.63 6.00
CA ASP A 36 9.45 33.03 6.45
C ASP A 36 8.33 33.85 5.79
N GLU A 37 8.00 33.56 4.53
CA GLU A 37 6.90 34.20 3.79
C GLU A 37 5.50 33.62 4.13
N CYS A 38 5.44 32.48 4.81
CA CYS A 38 4.23 31.76 5.21
C CYS A 38 4.23 31.47 6.71
N PRO A 39 4.07 32.49 7.58
CA PRO A 39 4.13 32.33 9.03
C PRO A 39 3.07 31.32 9.58
N GLU A 40 1.97 31.13 8.84
CA GLU A 40 0.94 30.16 9.16
C GLU A 40 1.50 28.72 9.22
N ILE A 41 2.50 28.45 8.38
CA ILE A 41 3.13 27.13 8.28
C ILE A 41 4.32 27.00 9.25
N ALA A 42 4.96 28.11 9.60
CA ALA A 42 6.08 28.10 10.53
C ALA A 42 5.71 27.46 11.89
N GLY A 43 4.51 27.73 12.39
CA GLY A 43 4.01 27.18 13.65
C GLY A 43 3.75 25.68 13.65
N LEU A 44 3.67 25.04 12.47
CA LEU A 44 3.47 23.60 12.33
C LEU A 44 4.78 22.80 12.40
N LEU A 45 5.90 23.48 12.29
CA LEU A 45 7.21 22.85 12.18
C LEU A 45 8.01 23.07 13.45
N PRO A 46 8.68 22.05 13.97
CA PRO A 46 9.64 22.25 15.06
C PRO A 46 10.68 23.32 14.71
N PRO A 47 11.11 24.14 15.67
CA PRO A 47 12.13 25.14 15.44
C PRO A 47 13.40 24.56 14.80
N GLY A 48 13.91 25.22 13.77
CA GLY A 48 15.11 24.78 13.06
C GLY A 48 14.90 23.65 12.05
N THR A 49 13.64 23.23 11.77
CA THR A 49 13.34 22.24 10.74
C THR A 49 13.85 22.71 9.38
N LYS A 50 14.61 21.85 8.71
CA LYS A 50 15.09 22.06 7.35
C LYS A 50 14.19 21.33 6.36
N GLY A 51 14.05 21.84 5.14
CA GLY A 51 13.24 21.20 4.11
C GLY A 51 13.62 19.73 3.86
N ILE A 52 14.92 19.42 3.94
CA ILE A 52 15.43 18.07 3.76
C ILE A 52 14.97 17.10 4.87
N ASP A 53 14.63 17.57 6.06
CA ASP A 53 14.19 16.74 7.16
C ASP A 53 12.82 16.13 6.87
N LEU A 54 11.93 16.89 6.19
CA LEU A 54 10.60 16.44 5.81
C LEU A 54 10.62 15.22 4.87
N LEU A 55 11.70 15.04 4.11
CA LEU A 55 11.85 13.91 3.19
C LEU A 55 11.98 12.57 3.93
N THR A 56 12.27 12.62 5.22
CA THR A 56 12.54 11.43 6.05
C THR A 56 11.76 11.43 7.37
N TYR A 57 10.79 12.32 7.52
CA TYR A 57 9.85 12.22 8.63
C TYR A 57 9.20 10.84 8.61
N ASP A 58 9.12 10.17 9.76
CA ASP A 58 8.37 8.94 9.89
C ASP A 58 6.88 9.17 9.58
N PHE A 59 6.17 8.08 9.30
CA PHE A 59 4.80 8.19 8.84
C PHE A 59 3.86 8.85 9.85
N SER A 60 4.09 8.65 11.17
CA SER A 60 3.26 9.29 12.20
C SER A 60 3.41 10.80 12.17
N ARG A 61 4.65 11.31 12.11
CA ARG A 61 4.89 12.75 11.97
C ARG A 61 4.34 13.34 10.68
N LEU A 62 4.37 12.57 9.59
CA LEU A 62 3.76 13.01 8.33
C LEU A 62 2.24 13.12 8.44
N VAL A 63 1.60 12.19 9.14
CA VAL A 63 0.15 12.25 9.40
C VAL A 63 -0.19 13.48 10.25
N ASP A 64 0.56 13.75 11.31
CA ASP A 64 0.36 14.95 12.11
C ASP A 64 0.50 16.23 11.27
N LEU A 65 1.60 16.34 10.54
CA LEU A 65 1.85 17.49 9.65
C LEU A 65 0.75 17.67 8.60
N TYR A 66 0.31 16.58 7.98
CA TYR A 66 -0.73 16.60 6.94
C TYR A 66 -2.05 17.16 7.47
N TYR A 67 -2.52 16.64 8.60
CA TYR A 67 -3.81 17.07 9.17
C TYR A 67 -3.73 18.47 9.76
N ASP A 68 -2.63 18.83 10.42
CA ASP A 68 -2.45 20.17 10.98
C ASP A 68 -2.29 21.22 9.89
N TYR A 69 -1.59 20.90 8.79
CA TYR A 69 -1.48 21.76 7.61
C TYR A 69 -2.85 22.06 7.00
N ASN A 70 -3.61 20.99 6.71
CA ASN A 70 -4.94 21.17 6.12
C ASN A 70 -5.89 21.92 7.05
N LYS A 71 -5.85 21.67 8.35
CA LYS A 71 -6.64 22.42 9.34
C LYS A 71 -6.25 23.88 9.35
N THR A 72 -4.95 24.19 9.44
CA THR A 72 -4.46 25.58 9.44
C THR A 72 -4.90 26.34 8.19
N LEU A 73 -4.80 25.73 7.00
CA LEU A 73 -5.23 26.38 5.77
C LEU A 73 -6.74 26.56 5.69
N ASN A 74 -7.53 25.60 6.15
CA ASN A 74 -8.99 25.72 6.19
C ASN A 74 -9.45 26.84 7.15
N ASP A 75 -8.73 27.03 8.25
CA ASP A 75 -9.03 28.06 9.26
C ASP A 75 -8.72 29.50 8.75
N LEU A 76 -7.97 29.67 7.66
CA LEU A 76 -7.69 30.98 7.06
C LEU A 76 -8.91 31.62 6.40
N HIS A 77 -9.84 30.81 5.89
CA HIS A 77 -11.01 31.28 5.12
C HIS A 77 -10.66 32.26 3.98
N ASP A 78 -9.46 32.08 3.39
CA ASP A 78 -8.93 32.89 2.27
C ASP A 78 -8.37 31.96 1.19
N ASP A 79 -9.16 31.64 0.19
CA ASP A 79 -8.79 30.74 -0.90
C ASP A 79 -7.59 31.23 -1.71
N ALA A 80 -7.42 32.54 -1.85
CA ALA A 80 -6.29 33.11 -2.58
C ALA A 80 -4.99 32.89 -1.83
N ARG A 81 -5.01 33.13 -0.51
CA ARG A 81 -3.84 32.86 0.37
C ARG A 81 -3.53 31.38 0.48
N VAL A 82 -4.54 30.52 0.62
CA VAL A 82 -4.38 29.05 0.61
C VAL A 82 -3.72 28.59 -0.70
N LYS A 83 -4.17 29.11 -1.83
CA LYS A 83 -3.58 28.81 -3.13
C LYS A 83 -2.12 29.25 -3.22
N GLU A 84 -1.82 30.46 -2.80
CA GLU A 84 -0.46 31.03 -2.79
C GLU A 84 0.50 30.14 -1.97
N ILE A 85 0.11 29.78 -0.73
CA ILE A 85 0.90 28.91 0.15
C ILE A 85 1.14 27.56 -0.54
N ASN A 86 0.08 26.92 -1.04
CA ASN A 86 0.18 25.63 -1.71
C ASN A 86 1.10 25.69 -2.93
N ASP A 87 0.97 26.69 -3.80
CA ASP A 87 1.77 26.82 -5.02
C ASP A 87 3.26 27.03 -4.68
N LYS A 88 3.55 27.81 -3.64
CA LYS A 88 4.91 28.06 -3.15
C LYS A 88 5.58 26.76 -2.69
N PHE A 89 4.93 25.96 -1.84
CA PHE A 89 5.49 24.70 -1.38
C PHE A 89 5.49 23.62 -2.47
N LYS A 90 4.51 23.58 -3.39
CA LYS A 90 4.54 22.70 -4.57
C LYS A 90 5.74 22.95 -5.47
N ALA A 91 6.16 24.20 -5.62
CA ALA A 91 7.34 24.54 -6.41
C ALA A 91 8.64 23.97 -5.78
N ILE A 92 8.73 23.91 -4.45
CA ILE A 92 9.86 23.39 -3.72
C ILE A 92 9.85 21.85 -3.68
N PHE A 93 8.70 21.27 -3.29
CA PHE A 93 8.49 19.83 -3.18
C PHE A 93 7.93 19.24 -4.48
N ASN A 94 8.49 19.63 -5.62
CA ASN A 94 8.04 19.24 -6.95
C ASN A 94 8.22 17.70 -7.17
N TYR A 95 7.12 16.97 -6.96
CA TYR A 95 7.10 15.52 -7.13
C TYR A 95 7.43 15.08 -8.56
N ASP A 96 6.92 15.77 -9.56
CA ASP A 96 7.05 15.33 -10.95
C ASP A 96 8.51 15.27 -11.39
N SER A 97 9.34 16.21 -10.90
CA SER A 97 10.79 16.20 -11.13
C SER A 97 11.55 15.09 -10.36
N HIS A 98 10.91 14.46 -9.38
CA HIS A 98 11.51 13.43 -8.52
C HIS A 98 10.87 12.06 -8.68
N ARG A 99 9.73 11.96 -9.36
CA ARG A 99 8.91 10.75 -9.51
C ARG A 99 9.73 9.51 -9.88
N GLU A 100 10.52 9.59 -10.92
CA GLU A 100 11.29 8.45 -11.40
C GLU A 100 12.41 8.06 -10.41
N LYS A 101 13.04 9.03 -9.76
CA LYS A 101 14.06 8.78 -8.73
C LYS A 101 13.48 8.05 -7.52
N ILE A 102 12.25 8.41 -7.12
CA ILE A 102 11.53 7.77 -6.02
C ILE A 102 11.17 6.34 -6.38
N ARG A 103 10.61 6.10 -7.58
CA ARG A 103 10.29 4.76 -8.07
C ARG A 103 11.52 3.87 -8.12
N ARG A 104 12.63 4.36 -8.65
CA ARG A 104 13.92 3.65 -8.68
C ARG A 104 14.47 3.38 -7.28
N PHE A 105 14.25 4.30 -6.33
CA PHE A 105 14.66 4.08 -4.95
C PHE A 105 13.87 2.94 -4.30
N LEU A 106 12.54 2.95 -4.45
CA LEU A 106 11.67 1.92 -3.91
C LEU A 106 11.95 0.54 -4.53
N SER A 107 12.28 0.49 -5.82
CA SER A 107 12.51 -0.75 -6.55
C SER A 107 13.94 -1.30 -6.46
N ASP A 108 14.87 -0.58 -5.82
CA ASP A 108 16.23 -1.02 -5.62
C ASP A 108 16.28 -2.02 -4.42
N PRO A 109 16.61 -3.30 -4.66
CA PRO A 109 16.65 -4.31 -3.60
C PRO A 109 17.60 -3.94 -2.45
N ASN A 110 18.64 -3.15 -2.75
CA ASN A 110 19.57 -2.66 -1.74
C ASN A 110 18.93 -1.72 -0.71
N ASN A 111 17.72 -1.22 -0.95
CA ASN A 111 16.98 -0.40 -0.01
C ASN A 111 16.01 -1.23 0.86
N GLY A 112 15.97 -2.55 0.66
CA GLY A 112 15.23 -3.49 1.47
C GLY A 112 13.70 -3.45 1.29
N PHE A 113 13.21 -2.82 0.21
CA PHE A 113 11.80 -2.87 -0.16
C PHE A 113 11.56 -4.03 -1.12
N GLU A 114 10.62 -4.88 -0.78
CA GLU A 114 10.16 -5.95 -1.66
C GLU A 114 8.85 -5.52 -2.31
N ILE A 115 8.86 -5.45 -3.66
CA ILE A 115 7.71 -5.01 -4.45
C ILE A 115 7.34 -6.15 -5.40
N HIS A 116 6.20 -6.76 -5.14
CA HIS A 116 5.65 -7.83 -5.98
C HIS A 116 4.22 -7.51 -6.41
N ASN A 117 3.39 -7.07 -5.48
CA ASN A 117 1.97 -6.86 -5.67
C ASN A 117 1.55 -5.46 -5.26
N CYS A 118 0.39 -5.03 -5.74
CA CYS A 118 -0.23 -3.80 -5.31
C CYS A 118 -0.54 -3.86 -3.81
N VAL A 119 -0.02 -2.90 -3.05
CA VAL A 119 -0.18 -2.82 -1.58
C VAL A 119 -1.64 -2.74 -1.15
N TYR A 120 -2.49 -2.15 -1.98
CA TYR A 120 -3.90 -1.94 -1.66
C TYR A 120 -4.77 -3.16 -1.93
N CYS A 121 -4.66 -3.77 -3.09
CA CYS A 121 -5.57 -4.85 -3.48
C CYS A 121 -4.97 -6.25 -3.43
N ASP A 122 -3.66 -6.41 -3.48
CA ASP A 122 -2.97 -7.70 -3.62
C ASP A 122 -3.38 -8.55 -4.84
N LEU A 123 -4.22 -8.01 -5.73
CA LEU A 123 -4.68 -8.71 -6.94
C LEU A 123 -3.70 -8.57 -8.10
N ASN A 124 -3.13 -7.39 -8.25
CA ASN A 124 -2.32 -7.04 -9.41
C ASN A 124 -0.82 -7.09 -9.10
N LYS A 125 -0.06 -7.76 -9.94
CA LYS A 125 1.41 -7.66 -9.94
C LYS A 125 1.82 -6.23 -10.26
N VAL A 126 2.84 -5.74 -9.56
CA VAL A 126 3.43 -4.40 -9.75
C VAL A 126 4.96 -4.48 -9.84
N LYS A 127 5.45 -5.60 -10.35
CA LYS A 127 6.87 -5.91 -10.46
C LYS A 127 7.41 -5.36 -11.78
N GLY A 128 8.49 -4.57 -11.70
CA GLY A 128 9.22 -4.15 -12.90
C GLY A 128 10.08 -5.26 -13.51
N TYR A 129 10.49 -5.05 -14.75
CA TYR A 129 11.39 -5.93 -15.48
C TYR A 129 12.58 -5.15 -16.07
N THR A 130 13.66 -5.84 -16.35
CA THR A 130 14.81 -5.25 -17.04
C THR A 130 14.63 -5.41 -18.55
N ARG A 131 14.66 -4.31 -19.26
CA ARG A 131 14.58 -4.26 -20.73
C ARG A 131 15.86 -4.81 -21.37
N ARG A 132 15.80 -5.08 -22.69
CA ARG A 132 16.96 -5.58 -23.46
C ARG A 132 18.15 -4.62 -23.47
N ASP A 133 17.89 -3.31 -23.37
CA ASP A 133 18.89 -2.25 -23.25
C ASP A 133 19.51 -2.12 -21.84
N GLY A 134 19.12 -2.98 -20.91
CA GLY A 134 19.56 -2.96 -19.50
C GLY A 134 18.79 -1.98 -18.61
N GLU A 135 17.89 -1.17 -19.17
CA GLU A 135 17.05 -0.29 -18.37
C GLU A 135 15.94 -1.06 -17.65
N ARG A 136 15.66 -0.64 -16.42
CA ARG A 136 14.56 -1.23 -15.62
C ARG A 136 13.26 -0.49 -15.89
N ASN A 137 12.29 -1.19 -16.45
CA ASN A 137 10.92 -0.70 -16.54
C ASN A 137 10.17 -1.03 -15.24
N LEU A 138 9.51 -0.05 -14.66
CA LEU A 138 8.77 -0.18 -13.40
C LEU A 138 7.27 -0.16 -13.69
N GLU A 139 6.58 -1.22 -13.28
CA GLU A 139 5.15 -1.42 -13.56
C GLU A 139 4.28 -1.08 -12.35
N PHE A 140 4.66 -0.03 -11.60
CA PHE A 140 3.85 0.45 -10.48
C PHE A 140 3.83 1.97 -10.41
N HIS A 141 2.81 2.50 -9.79
CA HIS A 141 2.74 3.87 -9.33
C HIS A 141 3.31 3.98 -7.92
N ALA A 142 4.19 4.96 -7.69
CA ALA A 142 4.54 5.36 -6.33
C ALA A 142 3.42 6.28 -5.82
N ASP A 143 2.41 5.67 -5.20
CA ASP A 143 1.26 6.40 -4.69
C ASP A 143 1.59 7.12 -3.38
N HIS A 144 1.05 8.31 -3.23
CA HIS A 144 1.08 9.09 -2.00
C HIS A 144 -0.04 8.63 -1.08
N VAL A 145 0.29 8.07 0.07
CA VAL A 145 -0.71 7.72 1.08
C VAL A 145 -1.45 8.95 1.58
N LEU A 146 -0.71 10.02 1.85
CA LEU A 146 -1.20 11.36 2.18
C LEU A 146 -1.11 12.22 0.93
N ASP A 147 -2.22 12.82 0.52
CA ASP A 147 -2.29 13.56 -0.75
C ASP A 147 -1.34 14.75 -0.80
N LYS A 148 -0.47 14.75 -1.81
CA LYS A 148 0.47 15.83 -2.08
C LYS A 148 -0.20 17.11 -2.60
N GLY A 149 -1.40 16.98 -3.11
CA GLY A 149 -2.18 18.13 -3.63
C GLY A 149 -2.66 19.03 -2.52
N SER A 150 -3.15 18.44 -1.43
CA SER A 150 -3.65 19.14 -0.26
C SER A 150 -2.56 19.52 0.74
N CYS A 151 -1.43 18.75 0.80
CA CYS A 151 -0.27 19.11 1.63
C CYS A 151 1.04 18.86 0.88
N PRO A 152 1.59 19.86 0.19
CA PRO A 152 2.83 19.70 -0.57
C PRO A 152 4.04 19.29 0.27
N LEU A 153 4.06 19.58 1.57
CA LEU A 153 5.16 19.27 2.47
C LEU A 153 5.42 17.77 2.62
N VAL A 154 4.42 16.92 2.36
CA VAL A 154 4.56 15.45 2.42
C VAL A 154 4.92 14.83 1.07
N ALA A 155 4.99 15.63 -0.01
CA ALA A 155 5.07 15.15 -1.39
C ALA A 155 6.35 14.38 -1.73
N LEU A 156 7.46 14.63 -1.04
CA LEU A 156 8.75 13.98 -1.31
C LEU A 156 9.22 13.05 -0.18
N SER A 157 8.42 12.87 0.87
CA SER A 157 8.83 11.96 1.95
C SER A 157 8.79 10.51 1.50
N ILE A 158 9.90 9.78 1.73
CA ILE A 158 9.98 8.35 1.39
C ILE A 158 8.97 7.49 2.17
N HIS A 159 8.55 7.96 3.33
CA HIS A 159 7.58 7.27 4.15
C HIS A 159 6.13 7.53 3.73
N ASN A 160 5.89 8.41 2.74
CA ASN A 160 4.58 8.65 2.17
C ASN A 160 4.27 7.79 0.93
N PHE A 161 5.21 6.98 0.44
CA PHE A 161 5.04 6.23 -0.80
C PHE A 161 4.78 4.76 -0.58
N VAL A 162 3.84 4.23 -1.40
CA VAL A 162 3.58 2.80 -1.53
C VAL A 162 3.50 2.40 -3.00
N PRO A 163 3.92 1.18 -3.37
CA PRO A 163 3.72 0.66 -4.72
C PRO A 163 2.26 0.25 -4.91
N SER A 164 1.62 0.81 -5.92
CA SER A 164 0.24 0.52 -6.26
C SER A 164 0.05 0.26 -7.75
N CYS A 165 -0.98 -0.51 -8.10
CA CYS A 165 -1.39 -0.63 -9.50
C CYS A 165 -2.18 0.63 -9.93
N PRO A 166 -2.22 0.93 -11.24
CA PRO A 166 -2.98 2.05 -11.77
C PRO A 166 -4.43 2.06 -11.28
N THR A 167 -5.12 0.91 -11.35
CA THR A 167 -6.50 0.77 -10.91
C THR A 167 -6.73 1.28 -9.49
N CYS A 168 -5.87 0.91 -8.54
CA CYS A 168 -6.03 1.37 -7.16
C CYS A 168 -5.64 2.83 -6.95
N ASN A 169 -4.65 3.32 -7.72
CA ASN A 169 -4.12 4.66 -7.55
C ASN A 169 -4.97 5.76 -8.20
N GLU A 170 -5.72 5.42 -9.23
CA GLU A 170 -6.47 6.37 -10.05
C GLU A 170 -7.96 6.41 -9.65
N PRO A 171 -8.71 7.49 -10.02
CA PRO A 171 -10.17 7.47 -9.94
C PRO A 171 -10.76 6.33 -10.80
N PRO A 172 -11.89 5.75 -10.40
CA PRO A 172 -12.75 6.15 -9.30
C PRO A 172 -12.33 5.61 -7.92
N LEU A 173 -11.27 4.77 -7.83
CA LEU A 173 -10.87 4.19 -6.55
C LEU A 173 -10.19 5.23 -5.66
N LYS A 174 -8.89 5.14 -5.36
CA LYS A 174 -8.26 6.07 -4.41
C LYS A 174 -8.17 7.51 -4.97
N GLY A 175 -7.51 7.72 -6.12
CA GLY A 175 -7.24 9.07 -6.61
C GLY A 175 -6.54 9.91 -5.54
N VAL A 176 -7.11 11.09 -5.25
CA VAL A 176 -6.63 12.01 -4.21
C VAL A 176 -7.28 11.77 -2.83
N ARG A 177 -8.18 10.80 -2.71
CA ARG A 177 -8.89 10.54 -1.45
C ARG A 177 -7.93 10.05 -0.37
N PRO A 178 -8.01 10.57 0.86
CA PRO A 178 -7.27 10.03 1.98
C PRO A 178 -7.81 8.62 2.35
N LEU A 179 -6.93 7.78 2.89
CA LEU A 179 -7.36 6.45 3.37
C LEU A 179 -8.24 6.55 4.61
N GLY A 180 -8.01 7.53 5.48
CA GLY A 180 -8.78 7.78 6.70
C GLY A 180 -9.28 9.21 6.76
N ASN A 181 -10.31 9.44 7.56
CA ASN A 181 -10.90 10.77 7.76
C ASN A 181 -10.25 11.54 8.91
N THR A 182 -9.55 10.87 9.80
CA THR A 182 -8.86 11.45 10.95
C THR A 182 -7.41 10.95 11.02
N LYS A 183 -6.58 11.62 11.84
CA LYS A 183 -5.21 11.15 12.15
C LYS A 183 -5.21 9.70 12.63
N ALA A 184 -6.09 9.37 13.57
CA ALA A 184 -6.20 8.04 14.15
C ALA A 184 -6.60 6.98 13.12
N ASP A 185 -7.60 7.27 12.28
CA ASP A 185 -8.02 6.37 11.20
C ASP A 185 -6.87 6.14 10.21
N THR A 186 -6.24 7.22 9.75
CA THR A 186 -5.12 7.13 8.79
C THR A 186 -3.96 6.31 9.36
N LEU A 187 -3.60 6.50 10.62
CA LEU A 187 -2.57 5.69 11.28
C LEU A 187 -2.99 4.24 11.40
N LYS A 188 -4.27 3.95 11.67
CA LYS A 188 -4.78 2.59 11.82
C LYS A 188 -4.74 1.80 10.51
N ILE A 189 -5.20 2.41 9.40
CA ILE A 189 -5.44 1.70 8.15
C ILE A 189 -4.33 1.85 7.11
N SER A 190 -3.40 2.80 7.29
CA SER A 190 -2.34 3.01 6.30
C SER A 190 -1.34 1.86 6.23
N PRO A 191 -0.96 1.40 5.02
CA PRO A 191 0.08 0.40 4.85
C PRO A 191 1.47 0.85 5.33
N LYS A 192 1.69 2.14 5.54
CA LYS A 192 2.94 2.70 6.08
C LYS A 192 2.98 2.75 7.60
N SER A 193 1.86 2.54 8.24
CA SER A 193 1.76 2.65 9.69
C SER A 193 2.22 1.38 10.42
N ALA A 194 2.92 1.56 11.54
CA ALA A 194 3.27 0.47 12.44
C ALA A 194 2.06 -0.15 13.12
N THR A 195 0.96 0.60 13.23
CA THR A 195 -0.29 0.15 13.89
C THR A 195 -1.26 -0.54 12.95
N ASN A 196 -0.97 -0.58 11.64
CA ASN A 196 -1.80 -1.31 10.69
C ASN A 196 -1.79 -2.82 11.00
N LYS A 197 -2.98 -3.39 11.13
CA LYS A 197 -3.22 -4.81 11.43
C LYS A 197 -4.13 -5.48 10.39
N PHE A 198 -4.21 -4.95 9.20
CA PHE A 198 -5.09 -5.49 8.14
C PHE A 198 -4.95 -7.00 7.99
N ASP A 199 -3.72 -7.51 7.98
CA ASP A 199 -3.46 -8.94 7.82
C ASP A 199 -4.05 -9.80 8.95
N LYS A 200 -4.24 -9.24 10.14
CA LYS A 200 -4.77 -9.94 11.32
C LYS A 200 -6.25 -9.70 11.56
N ASP A 201 -6.71 -8.50 11.23
CA ASP A 201 -8.04 -8.01 11.62
C ASP A 201 -9.06 -8.12 10.48
N VAL A 202 -8.60 -8.35 9.25
CA VAL A 202 -9.45 -8.58 8.08
C VAL A 202 -9.23 -9.99 7.58
N LYS A 203 -10.31 -10.77 7.45
CA LYS A 203 -10.28 -12.14 6.95
C LYS A 203 -11.15 -12.27 5.71
N PHE A 204 -10.68 -13.03 4.76
CA PHE A 204 -11.49 -13.48 3.63
C PHE A 204 -12.40 -14.61 4.09
N ILE A 205 -13.66 -14.52 3.73
CA ILE A 205 -14.70 -15.47 4.08
C ILE A 205 -15.25 -16.11 2.80
N LEU A 206 -15.31 -17.44 2.82
CA LEU A 206 -16.05 -18.21 1.82
C LEU A 206 -17.51 -18.25 2.24
N ASN A 207 -18.36 -17.57 1.49
CA ASN A 207 -19.80 -17.56 1.73
C ASN A 207 -20.49 -18.46 0.71
N ILE A 208 -21.10 -19.56 1.15
CA ILE A 208 -21.90 -20.45 0.31
C ILE A 208 -23.29 -19.86 0.19
N THR A 209 -23.66 -19.46 -1.01
CA THR A 209 -24.94 -18.79 -1.31
C THR A 209 -26.01 -19.74 -1.84
N ASP A 210 -25.61 -20.94 -2.32
CA ASP A 210 -26.53 -21.99 -2.75
C ASP A 210 -26.08 -23.36 -2.20
N THR A 211 -26.80 -23.84 -1.21
CA THR A 211 -26.55 -25.15 -0.58
C THR A 211 -27.14 -26.32 -1.34
N THR A 212 -27.84 -26.11 -2.45
CA THR A 212 -28.40 -27.17 -3.30
C THR A 212 -27.38 -27.73 -4.28
N ILE A 213 -26.31 -26.98 -4.56
CA ILE A 213 -25.20 -27.43 -5.40
C ILE A 213 -24.37 -28.47 -4.65
N PRO A 214 -24.16 -29.68 -5.23
CA PRO A 214 -23.29 -30.68 -4.58
C PRO A 214 -21.90 -30.13 -4.33
N ASP A 215 -21.35 -30.46 -3.18
CA ASP A 215 -20.04 -30.01 -2.70
C ASP A 215 -18.90 -30.14 -3.74
N LEU A 216 -18.87 -31.26 -4.48
CA LEU A 216 -17.86 -31.53 -5.49
C LEU A 216 -18.02 -30.67 -6.77
N GLU A 217 -19.20 -30.11 -6.99
CA GLU A 217 -19.52 -29.27 -8.16
C GLU A 217 -19.43 -27.77 -7.83
N LEU A 218 -19.56 -27.41 -6.55
CA LEU A 218 -19.70 -26.03 -6.06
C LEU A 218 -18.61 -25.09 -6.60
N PHE A 219 -17.36 -25.54 -6.66
CA PHE A 219 -16.24 -24.71 -7.09
C PHE A 219 -15.86 -24.88 -8.58
N LYS A 220 -16.59 -25.72 -9.33
CA LYS A 220 -16.42 -25.84 -10.79
C LYS A 220 -17.06 -24.69 -11.55
N THR A 221 -18.06 -24.10 -10.96
CA THR A 221 -18.77 -22.95 -11.50
C THR A 221 -18.53 -21.71 -10.65
N ASN A 222 -18.89 -20.55 -11.17
CA ASN A 222 -18.83 -19.32 -10.39
C ASN A 222 -20.13 -19.04 -9.62
N ASP A 223 -21.04 -20.00 -9.57
CA ASP A 223 -22.34 -19.89 -8.91
C ASP A 223 -22.31 -20.59 -7.55
N GLY A 224 -23.24 -20.19 -6.68
CA GLY A 224 -23.46 -20.83 -5.38
C GLY A 224 -22.47 -20.47 -4.28
N TRP A 225 -21.51 -19.61 -4.53
CA TRP A 225 -20.55 -19.13 -3.52
C TRP A 225 -20.03 -17.74 -3.85
N GLU A 226 -19.53 -17.02 -2.85
CA GLU A 226 -18.88 -15.73 -3.02
C GLU A 226 -17.74 -15.55 -2.02
N ILE A 227 -16.83 -14.63 -2.33
CA ILE A 227 -15.79 -14.18 -1.43
C ILE A 227 -16.30 -12.94 -0.71
N ASP A 228 -16.29 -12.97 0.62
CA ASP A 228 -16.65 -11.87 1.47
C ASP A 228 -15.53 -11.54 2.47
N PHE A 229 -15.74 -10.54 3.32
CA PHE A 229 -14.78 -10.09 4.30
C PHE A 229 -15.42 -10.04 5.69
N SER A 230 -14.71 -10.54 6.69
CA SER A 230 -15.00 -10.26 8.07
C SER A 230 -13.97 -9.31 8.68
N TYR A 231 -14.42 -8.49 9.61
CA TYR A 231 -13.61 -7.46 10.23
C TYR A 231 -13.65 -7.67 11.76
N LYS A 232 -12.47 -7.83 12.33
CA LYS A 232 -12.34 -7.86 13.80
C LYS A 232 -12.57 -6.46 14.40
N ASP A 233 -12.32 -5.43 13.61
CA ASP A 233 -12.51 -4.02 13.93
C ASP A 233 -13.10 -3.30 12.73
N GLY A 234 -14.19 -2.55 12.93
CA GLY A 234 -14.98 -1.89 11.88
C GLY A 234 -14.25 -0.86 11.03
N GLY A 235 -13.03 -0.45 11.39
CA GLY A 235 -12.30 0.60 10.64
C GLY A 235 -11.84 0.18 9.24
N TYR A 236 -11.67 -1.11 8.98
CA TYR A 236 -11.15 -1.59 7.69
C TYR A 236 -12.19 -1.74 6.58
N TRP A 237 -13.49 -1.73 6.92
CA TRP A 237 -14.54 -1.80 5.90
C TRP A 237 -14.45 -0.65 4.90
N GLN A 238 -14.05 0.55 5.34
CA GLN A 238 -13.86 1.71 4.48
C GLN A 238 -12.78 1.45 3.43
N THR A 239 -11.70 0.79 3.80
CA THR A 239 -10.62 0.41 2.88
C THR A 239 -11.09 -0.62 1.87
N VAL A 240 -11.78 -1.68 2.33
CA VAL A 240 -12.32 -2.71 1.45
C VAL A 240 -13.30 -2.11 0.45
N SER A 241 -14.19 -1.22 0.91
CA SER A 241 -15.14 -0.50 0.06
C SER A 241 -14.45 0.49 -0.90
N MET A 242 -13.47 1.28 -0.42
CA MET A 242 -12.75 2.24 -1.26
C MET A 242 -12.08 1.59 -2.47
N PHE A 243 -11.53 0.40 -2.29
CA PHE A 243 -10.84 -0.34 -3.34
C PHE A 243 -11.73 -1.39 -4.03
N GLU A 244 -13.03 -1.43 -3.71
CA GLU A 244 -14.00 -2.39 -4.26
C GLU A 244 -13.48 -3.83 -4.17
N LEU A 245 -12.87 -4.18 -3.02
CA LEU A 245 -12.16 -5.45 -2.93
C LEU A 245 -13.10 -6.64 -3.03
N LYS A 246 -14.31 -6.58 -2.45
CA LYS A 246 -15.28 -7.68 -2.54
C LYS A 246 -15.62 -7.98 -3.99
N GLU A 247 -16.00 -6.97 -4.75
CA GLU A 247 -16.38 -7.08 -6.15
C GLU A 247 -15.22 -7.59 -7.01
N ARG A 248 -14.04 -7.04 -6.77
CA ARG A 248 -12.84 -7.38 -7.54
C ARG A 248 -12.31 -8.78 -7.23
N TYR A 249 -12.39 -9.25 -5.98
CA TYR A 249 -12.04 -10.63 -5.65
C TYR A 249 -13.07 -11.60 -6.21
N ASN A 250 -14.37 -11.25 -6.21
CA ASN A 250 -15.41 -12.05 -6.84
C ASN A 250 -15.28 -12.10 -8.37
N ALA A 251 -14.76 -11.09 -9.02
CA ALA A 251 -14.42 -11.14 -10.44
C ALA A 251 -13.32 -12.18 -10.78
N GLU A 252 -12.55 -12.60 -9.76
CA GLU A 252 -11.49 -13.61 -9.89
C GLU A 252 -11.91 -15.01 -9.41
N LYS A 253 -13.21 -15.27 -9.24
CA LYS A 253 -13.74 -16.53 -8.70
C LYS A 253 -13.24 -17.77 -9.43
N THR A 254 -13.12 -17.73 -10.74
CA THR A 254 -12.59 -18.86 -11.52
C THR A 254 -11.19 -19.27 -11.02
N TYR A 255 -10.32 -18.30 -10.76
CA TYR A 255 -8.98 -18.55 -10.22
C TYR A 255 -9.04 -19.21 -8.84
N PHE A 256 -9.87 -18.68 -7.92
CA PHE A 256 -9.97 -19.24 -6.57
C PHE A 256 -10.71 -20.59 -6.57
N GLY A 257 -11.74 -20.74 -7.39
CA GLY A 257 -12.52 -21.96 -7.53
C GLY A 257 -11.67 -23.15 -7.92
N GLU A 258 -10.70 -22.97 -8.83
CA GLU A 258 -9.75 -24.03 -9.19
C GLU A 258 -8.96 -24.56 -7.99
N PHE A 259 -8.50 -23.70 -7.10
CA PHE A 259 -7.77 -24.12 -5.88
C PHE A 259 -8.71 -24.81 -4.88
N LEU A 260 -9.89 -24.26 -4.63
CA LEU A 260 -10.88 -24.82 -3.72
C LEU A 260 -11.35 -26.19 -4.20
N HIS A 261 -11.63 -26.31 -5.51
CA HIS A 261 -12.01 -27.58 -6.12
C HIS A 261 -10.91 -28.63 -5.99
N ARG A 262 -9.63 -28.27 -6.26
CA ARG A 262 -8.51 -29.17 -6.09
C ARG A 262 -8.40 -29.66 -4.65
N LYS A 263 -8.46 -28.76 -3.66
CA LYS A 263 -8.35 -29.14 -2.26
C LYS A 263 -9.46 -30.10 -1.84
N LYS A 264 -10.70 -29.84 -2.25
CA LYS A 264 -11.86 -30.65 -1.87
C LYS A 264 -11.84 -32.07 -2.50
N ASN A 265 -11.22 -32.21 -3.68
CA ASN A 265 -11.12 -33.48 -4.40
C ASN A 265 -9.81 -34.23 -4.13
N LEU A 266 -8.88 -33.64 -3.41
CA LEU A 266 -7.64 -34.28 -3.02
C LEU A 266 -7.83 -34.95 -1.66
N ASP A 267 -7.72 -36.28 -1.65
CA ASP A 267 -7.40 -36.96 -0.39
C ASP A 267 -5.93 -36.71 -0.06
N ILE A 268 -5.71 -35.52 0.55
CA ILE A 268 -4.36 -35.11 0.97
C ILE A 268 -3.72 -36.16 1.86
N LYS A 269 -4.52 -36.96 2.61
CA LYS A 269 -4.02 -38.03 3.49
C LYS A 269 -3.38 -39.16 2.68
N GLU A 270 -4.01 -39.60 1.58
CA GLU A 270 -3.44 -40.62 0.72
C GLU A 270 -2.13 -40.16 0.06
N TYR A 271 -2.02 -38.88 -0.27
CA TYR A 271 -0.78 -38.30 -0.79
C TYR A 271 0.32 -38.19 0.26
N ILE A 272 0.00 -37.81 1.50
CA ILE A 272 0.96 -37.71 2.61
C ILE A 272 1.50 -39.07 2.98
N GLU A 273 0.63 -40.07 3.11
CA GLU A 273 1.01 -41.45 3.51
C GLU A 273 1.97 -42.12 2.52
N ASN A 274 1.96 -41.71 1.25
CA ASN A 274 2.81 -42.27 0.19
C ASN A 274 3.92 -41.30 -0.27
N SER A 275 4.13 -40.18 0.38
CA SER A 275 5.08 -39.14 -0.02
C SER A 275 6.27 -39.04 0.93
N ILE A 276 7.41 -38.65 0.37
CA ILE A 276 8.60 -38.23 1.13
C ILE A 276 8.49 -36.77 1.63
N TYR A 277 7.45 -36.09 1.25
CA TYR A 277 7.22 -34.67 1.59
C TYR A 277 6.30 -34.54 2.80
N THR A 278 6.52 -33.52 3.61
CA THR A 278 5.61 -33.14 4.69
C THR A 278 4.31 -32.55 4.13
N GLU A 279 3.25 -32.52 4.96
CA GLU A 279 1.98 -31.87 4.58
C GLU A 279 2.19 -30.43 4.10
N ASP A 280 3.04 -29.67 4.80
CA ASP A 280 3.35 -28.28 4.43
C ASP A 280 4.03 -28.18 3.06
N GLU A 281 5.01 -29.05 2.78
CA GLU A 281 5.68 -29.12 1.48
C GLU A 281 4.74 -29.54 0.35
N ILE A 282 3.82 -30.45 0.61
CA ILE A 282 2.78 -30.84 -0.35
C ILE A 282 1.86 -29.66 -0.63
N LEU A 283 1.39 -28.96 0.39
CA LEU A 283 0.57 -27.76 0.25
C LEU A 283 1.31 -26.64 -0.51
N GLU A 284 2.61 -26.46 -0.23
CA GLU A 284 3.45 -25.51 -0.96
C GLU A 284 3.56 -25.86 -2.46
N LEU A 285 3.80 -27.13 -2.77
CA LEU A 285 3.91 -27.61 -4.16
C LEU A 285 2.58 -27.54 -4.91
N MET A 286 1.49 -27.96 -4.27
CA MET A 286 0.17 -28.04 -4.91
C MET A 286 -0.54 -26.70 -5.07
N PHE A 287 -0.33 -25.81 -4.13
CA PHE A 287 -1.02 -24.53 -4.06
C PHE A 287 -0.10 -23.32 -4.26
N CYS A 288 1.17 -23.56 -4.66
CA CYS A 288 2.19 -22.52 -4.86
C CYS A 288 2.29 -21.57 -3.67
N TYR A 289 2.40 -22.15 -2.46
CA TYR A 289 2.35 -21.44 -1.19
C TYR A 289 3.74 -21.38 -0.56
N GLU A 290 4.16 -20.22 -0.09
CA GLU A 290 5.38 -20.04 0.68
C GLU A 290 5.05 -19.35 2.02
N ARG A 291 4.95 -20.15 3.11
CA ARG A 291 4.53 -19.69 4.45
C ARG A 291 5.31 -18.52 5.04
N ASN A 292 6.55 -18.34 4.64
CA ASN A 292 7.47 -17.43 5.34
C ASN A 292 7.90 -16.20 4.53
N LYS A 293 7.31 -15.97 3.36
CA LYS A 293 7.66 -14.81 2.53
C LYS A 293 6.55 -13.76 2.57
N LEU A 294 6.90 -12.56 3.01
CA LEU A 294 6.03 -11.40 2.96
C LEU A 294 5.76 -10.99 1.51
N ASN A 295 4.51 -11.02 1.08
CA ASN A 295 4.02 -10.37 -0.15
C ASN A 295 4.55 -10.91 -1.48
N HIS A 296 4.77 -12.21 -1.62
CA HIS A 296 5.45 -12.75 -2.80
C HIS A 296 4.53 -13.09 -3.96
N THR A 297 3.35 -13.60 -3.70
CA THR A 297 2.38 -13.96 -4.75
C THR A 297 1.10 -13.15 -4.64
N PRO A 298 0.56 -12.63 -5.76
CA PRO A 298 -0.75 -12.00 -5.76
C PRO A 298 -1.82 -12.94 -5.22
N LYS A 299 -2.80 -12.39 -4.49
CA LYS A 299 -3.96 -13.13 -3.99
C LYS A 299 -3.63 -14.20 -2.91
N GLU A 300 -2.40 -14.23 -2.41
CA GLU A 300 -1.93 -15.30 -1.51
C GLU A 300 -2.74 -15.37 -0.23
N LYS A 301 -2.91 -14.24 0.45
CA LYS A 301 -3.70 -14.18 1.68
C LYS A 301 -5.13 -14.70 1.48
N CYS A 302 -5.82 -14.25 0.42
CA CYS A 302 -7.17 -14.70 0.11
C CYS A 302 -7.19 -16.21 -0.13
N ARG A 303 -6.30 -16.71 -0.97
CA ARG A 303 -6.21 -18.13 -1.29
C ARG A 303 -6.03 -18.99 -0.05
N LEU A 304 -5.11 -18.61 0.86
CA LEU A 304 -4.85 -19.35 2.08
C LEU A 304 -6.06 -19.37 3.02
N GLU A 305 -6.64 -18.20 3.27
CA GLU A 305 -7.78 -18.10 4.17
C GLU A 305 -9.03 -18.80 3.64
N LEU A 306 -9.22 -18.85 2.32
CA LEU A 306 -10.30 -19.65 1.73
C LEU A 306 -10.01 -21.16 1.79
N LEU A 307 -8.77 -21.58 1.58
CA LEU A 307 -8.37 -22.99 1.70
C LEU A 307 -8.53 -23.53 3.12
N GLU A 308 -8.39 -22.70 4.16
CA GLU A 308 -8.62 -23.10 5.55
C GLU A 308 -10.11 -23.37 5.85
N GLN A 309 -11.04 -22.91 5.01
CA GLN A 309 -12.49 -23.02 5.21
C GLN A 309 -13.13 -24.21 4.45
N VAL A 310 -12.36 -24.90 3.62
CA VAL A 310 -12.78 -26.04 2.81
C VAL A 310 -12.00 -27.30 3.23
#